data_a7b4a3b4f7ce395c02ca535e48b201fd
#
_entry.id   a7b4a3b4f7ce395c02ca535e48b201fd
#
_cell.length_a   1.000
_cell.length_b   1.000
_cell.length_c   1.000
_cell.angle_alpha   90.00
_cell.angle_beta   90.00
_cell.angle_gamma   90.00
#
_symmetry.space_group_name_H-M   'P 1'
#
loop_
_entity.id
_entity.type
_entity.pdbx_description
1 polymer ?
#
loop_
_entity_poly.entity_id
_entity_poly.type
_entity_poly.pdbx_seq_one_letter_code
_entity_poly.pdbx_strand_id
1 'polypeptide(L)'
;MSRLSVLLVLLVLLVLLVLSPLQAADLGRVDFPTSGKPEAQAHFLRGVAALHSFWYDEAADAFRDAQKADPGFALAYWGEAMTYHHPIWEEQDRDAAKAALARAAKAPTE
;
A
#
# COMPACT_ATOMS: atom_id res chain seq x y z
N MET A 1 23.61 40.92 -1.95
CA MET A 1 22.22 40.54 -1.59
C MET A 1 21.99 40.93 -0.14
N SER A 2 20.94 41.67 0.16
CA SER A 2 20.63 42.05 1.53
C SER A 2 20.10 40.86 2.35
N ARG A 3 20.20 40.95 3.68
CA ARG A 3 19.64 39.90 4.56
C ARG A 3 18.14 39.71 4.33
N LEU A 4 17.43 40.82 4.02
CA LEU A 4 16.00 40.78 3.69
C LEU A 4 15.75 40.02 2.38
N SER A 5 16.58 40.22 1.36
CA SER A 5 16.47 39.50 0.08
C SER A 5 16.73 38.01 0.24
N VAL A 6 17.70 37.62 1.05
CA VAL A 6 17.99 36.22 1.38
C VAL A 6 16.80 35.57 2.10
N LEU A 7 16.24 36.25 3.09
CA LEU A 7 15.06 35.76 3.82
C LEU A 7 13.85 35.58 2.90
N LEU A 8 13.62 36.53 2.00
CA LEU A 8 12.53 36.44 1.03
C LEU A 8 12.69 35.25 0.09
N VAL A 9 13.90 35.03 -0.43
CA VAL A 9 14.20 33.88 -1.30
C VAL A 9 14.00 32.57 -0.53
N LEU A 10 14.48 32.46 0.69
CA LEU A 10 14.29 31.28 1.51
C LEU A 10 12.82 31.01 1.81
N LEU A 11 12.04 32.06 2.09
CA LEU A 11 10.59 31.93 2.32
C LEU A 11 9.87 31.44 1.06
N VAL A 12 10.20 31.99 -0.12
CA VAL A 12 9.61 31.55 -1.39
C VAL A 12 9.96 30.09 -1.68
N LEU A 13 11.22 29.68 -1.48
CA LEU A 13 11.65 28.29 -1.64
C LEU A 13 10.91 27.35 -0.68
N LEU A 14 10.72 27.77 0.57
CA LEU A 14 9.96 26.99 1.56
C LEU A 14 8.51 26.82 1.13
N VAL A 15 7.87 27.90 0.68
CA VAL A 15 6.48 27.89 0.20
C VAL A 15 6.35 26.98 -1.03
N LEU A 16 7.27 27.05 -1.98
CA LEU A 16 7.28 26.17 -3.14
C LEU A 16 7.46 24.70 -2.76
N LEU A 17 8.29 24.41 -1.76
CA LEU A 17 8.47 23.06 -1.24
C LEU A 17 7.19 22.50 -0.59
N VAL A 18 6.49 23.34 0.19
CA VAL A 18 5.25 22.96 0.86
C VAL A 18 4.08 22.81 -0.12
N LEU A 19 4.05 23.62 -1.17
CA LEU A 19 3.02 23.57 -2.22
C LEU A 19 3.30 22.50 -3.28
N SER A 20 4.45 21.84 -3.25
CA SER A 20 4.74 20.73 -4.16
C SER A 20 3.74 19.60 -3.90
N PRO A 21 2.97 19.15 -4.91
CA PRO A 21 2.04 18.04 -4.70
C PRO A 21 2.83 16.80 -4.29
N LEU A 22 2.44 16.21 -3.16
CA LEU A 22 2.87 14.86 -2.78
C LEU A 22 2.29 13.91 -3.83
N GLN A 23 3.06 13.61 -4.86
CA GLN A 23 2.67 12.60 -5.82
C GLN A 23 2.85 11.23 -5.19
N ALA A 24 1.77 10.45 -5.15
CA ALA A 24 1.88 9.03 -4.83
C ALA A 24 2.85 8.39 -5.83
N ALA A 25 3.75 7.53 -5.35
CA ALA A 25 4.67 6.82 -6.21
C ALA A 25 3.88 6.04 -7.28
N ASP A 26 4.25 6.23 -8.55
CA ASP A 26 3.72 5.43 -9.64
C ASP A 26 4.43 4.06 -9.64
N LEU A 27 3.74 3.05 -9.13
CA LEU A 27 4.22 1.67 -9.08
C LEU A 27 3.93 0.86 -10.35
N GLY A 28 3.44 1.54 -11.39
CA GLY A 28 3.02 0.91 -12.63
C GLY A 28 1.57 0.41 -12.60
N ARG A 29 1.19 -0.28 -13.65
CA ARG A 29 -0.16 -0.79 -13.85
C ARG A 29 -0.18 -2.31 -13.71
N VAL A 30 -1.14 -2.81 -12.93
CA VAL A 30 -1.39 -4.25 -12.75
C VAL A 30 -2.75 -4.60 -13.34
N ASP A 31 -2.78 -5.64 -14.16
CA ASP A 31 -4.01 -6.27 -14.64
C ASP A 31 -4.20 -7.60 -13.90
N PHE A 32 -5.09 -7.60 -12.93
CA PHE A 32 -5.39 -8.76 -12.09
C PHE A 32 -6.88 -8.75 -11.74
N PRO A 33 -7.75 -9.25 -12.64
CA PRO A 33 -9.19 -9.30 -12.39
C PRO A 33 -9.52 -10.22 -11.22
N THR A 34 -10.42 -9.78 -10.36
CA THR A 34 -10.91 -10.57 -9.21
C THR A 34 -12.42 -10.42 -9.06
N SER A 35 -12.99 -11.18 -8.14
CA SER A 35 -14.41 -11.07 -7.73
C SER A 35 -14.63 -10.05 -6.60
N GLY A 36 -13.60 -9.34 -6.15
CA GLY A 36 -13.73 -8.30 -5.14
C GLY A 36 -14.63 -7.14 -5.59
N LYS A 37 -15.29 -6.48 -4.63
CA LYS A 37 -16.06 -5.27 -4.90
C LYS A 37 -15.18 -4.21 -5.55
N PRO A 38 -15.72 -3.31 -6.40
CA PRO A 38 -14.90 -2.31 -7.12
C PRO A 38 -13.98 -1.48 -6.23
N GLU A 39 -14.44 -1.05 -5.06
CA GLU A 39 -13.63 -0.28 -4.10
C GLU A 39 -12.47 -1.13 -3.55
N ALA A 40 -12.72 -2.40 -3.25
CA ALA A 40 -11.71 -3.33 -2.78
C ALA A 40 -10.70 -3.67 -3.87
N GLN A 41 -11.14 -3.80 -5.12
CA GLN A 41 -10.31 -4.10 -6.28
C GLN A 41 -9.22 -3.04 -6.48
N ALA A 42 -9.53 -1.76 -6.35
CA ALA A 42 -8.54 -0.68 -6.49
C ALA A 42 -7.44 -0.78 -5.43
N HIS A 43 -7.79 -1.05 -4.18
CA HIS A 43 -6.83 -1.27 -3.10
C HIS A 43 -6.00 -2.54 -3.31
N PHE A 44 -6.63 -3.61 -3.76
CA PHE A 44 -5.96 -4.87 -4.07
C PHE A 44 -4.89 -4.70 -5.16
N LEU A 45 -5.20 -4.02 -6.25
CA LEU A 45 -4.24 -3.76 -7.33
C LEU A 45 -3.05 -2.91 -6.86
N ARG A 46 -3.30 -1.92 -6.01
CA ARG A 46 -2.23 -1.14 -5.36
C ARG A 46 -1.34 -2.04 -4.51
N GLY A 47 -1.94 -2.95 -3.75
CA GLY A 47 -1.22 -3.93 -2.95
C GLY A 47 -0.33 -4.84 -3.78
N VAL A 48 -0.85 -5.36 -4.90
CA VAL A 48 -0.08 -6.21 -5.83
C VAL A 48 1.10 -5.45 -6.44
N ALA A 49 0.89 -4.21 -6.89
CA ALA A 49 1.96 -3.39 -7.44
C ALA A 49 3.05 -3.10 -6.41
N ALA A 50 2.68 -2.75 -5.18
CA ALA A 50 3.60 -2.50 -4.08
C ALA A 50 4.38 -3.77 -3.69
N LEU A 51 3.70 -4.93 -3.62
CA LEU A 51 4.31 -6.22 -3.30
C LEU A 51 5.41 -6.59 -4.32
N HIS A 52 5.14 -6.42 -5.61
CA HIS A 52 6.12 -6.68 -6.67
C HIS A 52 7.23 -5.65 -6.76
N SER A 53 7.08 -4.52 -6.10
CA SER A 53 8.10 -3.48 -5.95
C SER A 53 8.88 -3.59 -4.63
N PHE A 54 8.68 -4.66 -3.87
CA PHE A 54 9.27 -4.93 -2.56
C PHE A 54 8.90 -3.89 -1.48
N TRP A 55 7.81 -3.18 -1.66
CA TRP A 55 7.26 -2.22 -0.71
C TRP A 55 6.24 -2.91 0.18
N TYR A 56 6.74 -3.74 1.08
CA TYR A 56 5.93 -4.67 1.85
C TYR A 56 4.96 -3.97 2.81
N ASP A 57 5.36 -2.90 3.48
CA ASP A 57 4.49 -2.16 4.41
C ASP A 57 3.34 -1.48 3.66
N GLU A 58 3.65 -0.81 2.54
CA GLU A 58 2.64 -0.23 1.63
C GLU A 58 1.69 -1.29 1.08
N ALA A 59 2.23 -2.44 0.69
CA ALA A 59 1.43 -3.55 0.19
C ALA A 59 0.49 -4.08 1.27
N ALA A 60 0.98 -4.29 2.49
CA ALA A 60 0.17 -4.75 3.61
C ALA A 60 -0.97 -3.77 3.92
N ASP A 61 -0.71 -2.48 3.96
CA ASP A 61 -1.72 -1.45 4.18
C ASP A 61 -2.79 -1.45 3.09
N ALA A 62 -2.37 -1.57 1.83
CA ALA A 62 -3.30 -1.64 0.70
C ALA A 62 -4.20 -2.88 0.75
N PHE A 63 -3.65 -4.04 1.08
CA PHE A 63 -4.45 -5.26 1.23
C PHE A 63 -5.40 -5.19 2.42
N ARG A 64 -5.00 -4.56 3.52
CA ARG A 64 -5.91 -4.32 4.66
C ARG A 64 -7.03 -3.35 4.31
N ASP A 65 -6.76 -2.32 3.50
CA ASP A 65 -7.80 -1.42 2.99
C ASP A 65 -8.79 -2.17 2.09
N ALA A 66 -8.30 -3.10 1.26
CA ALA A 66 -9.17 -3.98 0.47
C ALA A 66 -10.06 -4.87 1.36
N GLN A 67 -9.53 -5.42 2.45
CA GLN A 67 -10.29 -6.21 3.43
C GLN A 67 -11.37 -5.39 4.11
N LYS A 68 -11.10 -4.11 4.42
CA LYS A 68 -12.10 -3.20 5.01
C LYS A 68 -13.23 -2.88 4.02
N ALA A 69 -12.89 -2.68 2.74
CA ALA A 69 -13.85 -2.39 1.69
C ALA A 69 -14.72 -3.61 1.34
N ASP A 70 -14.14 -4.80 1.41
CA ASP A 70 -14.83 -6.07 1.14
C ASP A 70 -14.30 -7.18 2.07
N PRO A 71 -14.91 -7.35 3.26
CA PRO A 71 -14.45 -8.35 4.23
C PRO A 71 -14.46 -9.80 3.73
N GLY A 72 -15.30 -10.12 2.74
CA GLY A 72 -15.37 -11.44 2.10
C GLY A 72 -14.33 -11.67 1.00
N PHE A 73 -13.53 -10.68 0.68
CA PHE A 73 -12.55 -10.75 -0.41
C PHE A 73 -11.30 -11.54 0.01
N ALA A 74 -11.32 -12.85 -0.16
CA ALA A 74 -10.29 -13.78 0.31
C ALA A 74 -8.88 -13.44 -0.21
N LEU A 75 -8.74 -13.00 -1.47
CA LEU A 75 -7.45 -12.64 -2.06
C LEU A 75 -6.76 -11.46 -1.36
N ALA A 76 -7.54 -10.56 -0.73
CA ALA A 76 -6.96 -9.46 0.04
C ALA A 76 -6.20 -9.95 1.29
N TYR A 77 -6.69 -11.00 1.92
CA TYR A 77 -6.01 -11.64 3.06
C TYR A 77 -4.79 -12.45 2.62
N TRP A 78 -4.91 -13.15 1.50
CA TRP A 78 -3.77 -13.82 0.88
C TRP A 78 -2.68 -12.80 0.53
N GLY A 79 -3.05 -11.68 -0.07
CA GLY A 79 -2.12 -10.60 -0.41
C GLY A 79 -1.38 -10.08 0.82
N GLU A 80 -2.09 -9.80 1.91
CA GLU A 80 -1.46 -9.41 3.18
C GLU A 80 -0.50 -10.49 3.69
N ALA A 81 -0.89 -11.77 3.66
CA ALA A 81 -0.02 -12.87 4.08
C ALA A 81 1.29 -12.91 3.29
N MET A 82 1.24 -12.63 1.98
CA MET A 82 2.42 -12.57 1.12
C MET A 82 3.38 -11.44 1.48
N THR A 83 2.91 -10.36 2.10
CA THR A 83 3.77 -9.25 2.53
C THR A 83 4.71 -9.61 3.67
N TYR A 84 4.46 -10.70 4.36
CA TYR A 84 5.29 -11.18 5.47
C TYR A 84 6.40 -12.14 5.04
N HIS A 85 6.57 -12.35 3.73
CA HIS A 85 7.63 -13.15 3.16
C HIS A 85 8.54 -12.27 2.30
N HIS A 86 9.78 -12.10 2.73
CA HIS A 86 10.80 -11.25 2.10
C HIS A 86 11.95 -12.11 1.56
N PRO A 87 11.77 -12.79 0.43
CA PRO A 87 12.68 -13.85 -0.01
C PRO A 87 14.09 -13.34 -0.32
N ILE A 88 14.25 -12.12 -0.81
CA ILE A 88 15.59 -11.55 -1.12
C ILE A 88 16.40 -11.35 0.16
N TRP A 89 15.74 -11.03 1.28
CA TRP A 89 16.37 -10.82 2.58
C TRP A 89 16.36 -12.04 3.48
N GLU A 90 15.84 -13.17 2.98
CA GLU A 90 15.66 -14.41 3.76
C GLU A 90 14.88 -14.19 5.07
N GLU A 91 13.94 -13.24 5.06
CA GLU A 91 13.08 -12.89 6.20
C GLU A 91 11.68 -13.43 6.00
N GLN A 92 11.09 -13.95 7.07
CA GLN A 92 9.73 -14.45 7.06
C GLN A 92 9.08 -14.31 8.43
N ASP A 93 7.90 -13.68 8.47
CA ASP A 93 7.02 -13.69 9.65
C ASP A 93 5.85 -14.65 9.40
N ARG A 94 6.09 -15.91 9.70
CA ARG A 94 5.13 -17.00 9.51
C ARG A 94 3.87 -16.84 10.35
N ASP A 95 3.98 -16.34 11.58
CA ASP A 95 2.84 -16.20 12.49
C ASP A 95 1.93 -15.05 12.05
N ALA A 96 2.47 -13.93 11.60
CA ALA A 96 1.70 -12.84 11.01
C ALA A 96 0.98 -13.28 9.73
N ALA A 97 1.63 -14.04 8.85
CA ALA A 97 1.02 -14.58 7.64
C ALA A 97 -0.14 -15.52 7.96
N LYS A 98 0.04 -16.44 8.92
CA LYS A 98 -1.03 -17.33 9.37
C LYS A 98 -2.19 -16.57 10.00
N ALA A 99 -1.92 -15.51 10.78
CA ALA A 99 -2.96 -14.68 11.39
C ALA A 99 -3.81 -13.97 10.32
N ALA A 100 -3.18 -13.47 9.25
CA ALA A 100 -3.90 -12.86 8.12
C ALA A 100 -4.84 -13.88 7.46
N LEU A 101 -4.36 -15.07 7.14
CA LEU A 101 -5.16 -16.14 6.53
C LEU A 101 -6.29 -16.63 7.45
N ALA A 102 -6.05 -16.66 8.76
CA ALA A 102 -7.08 -17.04 9.74
C ALA A 102 -8.25 -16.03 9.78
N ARG A 103 -7.99 -14.75 9.53
CA ARG A 103 -9.06 -13.75 9.40
C ARG A 103 -9.92 -13.98 8.16
N ALA A 104 -9.33 -14.42 7.06
CA ALA A 104 -10.08 -14.78 5.85
C ALA A 104 -11.09 -15.92 6.13
N ALA A 105 -10.68 -16.93 6.90
CA ALA A 105 -11.53 -18.07 7.25
C ALA A 105 -12.74 -17.69 8.13
N LYS A 106 -12.68 -16.55 8.83
CA LYS A 106 -13.75 -16.03 9.68
C LYS A 106 -14.59 -14.94 8.99
N ALA A 107 -14.18 -14.50 7.82
CA ALA A 107 -14.90 -13.46 7.09
C ALA A 107 -16.24 -13.99 6.55
N PRO A 108 -17.28 -13.14 6.46
CA PRO A 108 -18.56 -13.56 5.88
C PRO A 108 -18.33 -13.95 4.41
N THR A 109 -18.82 -15.12 4.06
CA THR A 109 -18.95 -15.55 2.67
C THR A 109 -20.30 -15.09 2.13
N GLU A 110 -20.29 -14.30 1.05
CA GLU A 110 -21.52 -13.99 0.31
C GLU A 110 -21.92 -15.18 -0.56
#